data_9d253eb7160630e07e80fae2c703cc2a
#
_entry.id   9d253eb7160630e07e80fae2c703cc2a
#
_cell.length_a   1.000
_cell.length_b   1.000
_cell.length_c   1.000
_cell.angle_alpha   90.00
_cell.angle_beta   90.00
_cell.angle_gamma   90.00
#
_symmetry.space_group_name_H-M   'P 1'
#
loop_
_entity.id
_entity.type
_entity.pdbx_description
1 polymer ?
#
loop_
_entity_poly.entity_id
_entity_poly.type
_entity_poly.pdbx_seq_one_letter_code
_entity_poly.pdbx_strand_id
1 'polypeptide(L)'
;QNLTVKDNVELALQICKDPLDAVEVLNEVGLSERIDSFPAQLSGGEQQRVSIARALAKNPKLLLCDEPTGALDYNTGKAILKLLQDMCREHGRTVVVITHNSAITPTADRIIRIKNGRVSEMKRNLNPASVMSIEW
;
A
#
# COMPACT_ATOMS: atom_id res chain seq x y z
N GLN A 1 3.44 -22.13 -7.68
CA GLN A 1 2.02 -22.42 -7.34
C GLN A 1 1.87 -23.13 -5.99
N ASN A 2 2.95 -23.53 -5.32
CA ASN A 2 2.93 -24.27 -4.05
C ASN A 2 3.49 -23.44 -2.87
N LEU A 3 3.50 -22.11 -2.97
CA LEU A 3 3.97 -21.23 -1.91
C LEU A 3 2.77 -20.63 -1.18
N THR A 4 2.83 -20.65 0.15
CA THR A 4 1.85 -19.97 1.00
C THR A 4 1.94 -18.45 0.84
N VAL A 5 1.02 -17.71 1.42
CA VAL A 5 1.07 -16.23 1.50
C VAL A 5 2.38 -15.78 2.14
N LYS A 6 2.77 -16.39 3.25
CA LYS A 6 4.04 -16.12 3.93
C LYS A 6 5.23 -16.39 3.03
N ASP A 7 5.31 -17.58 2.43
CA ASP A 7 6.41 -17.95 1.53
C ASP A 7 6.55 -16.97 0.36
N ASN A 8 5.42 -16.48 -0.17
CA ASN A 8 5.40 -15.49 -1.25
C ASN A 8 6.02 -14.15 -0.82
N VAL A 9 5.82 -13.72 0.42
CA VAL A 9 6.47 -12.52 0.96
C VAL A 9 7.94 -12.80 1.23
N GLU A 10 8.28 -13.88 1.94
CA GLU A 10 9.66 -14.24 2.29
C GLU A 10 10.55 -14.43 1.05
N LEU A 11 10.03 -15.05 -0.01
CA LEU A 11 10.76 -15.18 -1.27
C LEU A 11 11.17 -13.83 -1.86
N ALA A 12 10.27 -12.82 -1.74
CA ALA A 12 10.56 -11.47 -2.22
C ALA A 12 11.64 -10.74 -1.39
N LEU A 13 11.92 -11.22 -0.18
CA LEU A 13 12.88 -10.62 0.76
C LEU A 13 14.31 -11.17 0.60
N GLN A 14 14.49 -12.32 -0.05
CA GLN A 14 15.79 -12.98 -0.19
C GLN A 14 16.91 -12.11 -0.79
N ILE A 15 16.54 -11.09 -1.58
CA ILE A 15 17.47 -10.16 -2.22
C ILE A 15 17.57 -8.81 -1.49
N CYS A 16 16.88 -8.66 -0.35
CA CYS A 16 16.85 -7.40 0.40
C CYS A 16 17.90 -7.38 1.50
N LYS A 17 18.51 -6.21 1.73
CA LYS A 17 19.56 -6.07 2.75
C LYS A 17 18.99 -5.88 4.17
N ASP A 18 17.85 -5.25 4.28
CA ASP A 18 17.23 -4.87 5.56
C ASP A 18 15.69 -4.99 5.44
N PRO A 19 15.17 -6.22 5.25
CA PRO A 19 13.75 -6.45 5.12
C PRO A 19 13.04 -6.33 6.47
N LEU A 20 11.76 -5.99 6.44
CA LEU A 20 10.86 -6.12 7.59
C LEU A 20 10.45 -7.59 7.77
N ASP A 21 9.97 -7.93 8.95
CA ASP A 21 9.43 -9.27 9.22
C ASP A 21 8.17 -9.52 8.38
N ALA A 22 8.15 -10.65 7.66
CA ALA A 22 7.05 -10.97 6.76
C ALA A 22 5.71 -11.17 7.49
N VAL A 23 5.75 -11.77 8.68
CA VAL A 23 4.54 -12.04 9.48
C VAL A 23 3.99 -10.74 10.07
N GLU A 24 4.87 -9.86 10.57
CA GLU A 24 4.44 -8.54 11.08
C GLU A 24 3.75 -7.74 9.98
N VAL A 25 4.36 -7.64 8.79
CA VAL A 25 3.77 -6.92 7.67
C VAL A 25 2.45 -7.56 7.20
N LEU A 26 2.35 -8.90 7.17
CA LEU A 26 1.10 -9.59 6.84
C LEU A 26 -0.01 -9.28 7.85
N ASN A 27 0.32 -9.18 9.12
CA ASN A 27 -0.62 -8.77 10.16
C ASN A 27 -1.10 -7.32 9.96
N GLU A 28 -0.17 -6.41 9.66
CA GLU A 28 -0.48 -4.99 9.40
C GLU A 28 -1.45 -4.79 8.21
N VAL A 29 -1.32 -5.61 7.18
CA VAL A 29 -2.25 -5.57 6.03
C VAL A 29 -3.53 -6.40 6.25
N GLY A 30 -3.75 -6.92 7.46
CA GLY A 30 -4.97 -7.66 7.82
C GLY A 30 -5.05 -9.06 7.20
N LEU A 31 -3.92 -9.78 7.13
CA LEU A 31 -3.83 -11.14 6.59
C LEU A 31 -3.39 -12.18 7.62
N SER A 32 -3.53 -11.89 8.93
CA SER A 32 -3.13 -12.80 10.01
C SER A 32 -3.70 -14.21 9.87
N GLU A 33 -4.98 -14.32 9.51
CA GLU A 33 -5.69 -15.59 9.33
C GLU A 33 -5.40 -16.29 7.99
N ARG A 34 -4.57 -15.68 7.14
CA ARG A 34 -4.26 -16.13 5.77
C ARG A 34 -2.80 -16.46 5.55
N ILE A 35 -1.97 -16.40 6.59
CA ILE A 35 -0.51 -16.57 6.51
C ILE A 35 -0.12 -17.87 5.81
N ASP A 36 -0.81 -18.98 6.15
CA ASP A 36 -0.56 -20.33 5.62
C ASP A 36 -1.48 -20.69 4.43
N SER A 37 -2.32 -19.75 3.97
CA SER A 37 -3.20 -19.99 2.82
C SER A 37 -2.41 -19.92 1.51
N PHE A 38 -2.92 -20.60 0.47
CA PHE A 38 -2.37 -20.50 -0.89
C PHE A 38 -3.06 -19.38 -1.66
N PRO A 39 -2.39 -18.73 -2.63
CA PRO A 39 -2.98 -17.63 -3.41
C PRO A 39 -4.32 -17.96 -4.07
N ALA A 40 -4.52 -19.21 -4.49
CA ALA A 40 -5.79 -19.67 -5.08
C ALA A 40 -6.98 -19.70 -4.11
N GLN A 41 -6.72 -19.63 -2.81
CA GLN A 41 -7.73 -19.62 -1.74
C GLN A 41 -8.14 -18.20 -1.33
N LEU A 42 -7.49 -17.17 -1.90
CA LEU A 42 -7.67 -15.78 -1.54
C LEU A 42 -8.67 -15.09 -2.46
N SER A 43 -9.47 -14.20 -1.88
CA SER A 43 -10.25 -13.21 -2.63
C SER A 43 -9.32 -12.22 -3.38
N GLY A 44 -9.85 -11.50 -4.37
CA GLY A 44 -9.08 -10.48 -5.09
C GLY A 44 -8.51 -9.40 -4.18
N GLY A 45 -9.27 -8.97 -3.17
CA GLY A 45 -8.81 -8.01 -2.17
C GLY A 45 -7.70 -8.57 -1.27
N GLU A 46 -7.77 -9.85 -0.87
CA GLU A 46 -6.69 -10.51 -0.12
C GLU A 46 -5.43 -10.63 -0.97
N GLN A 47 -5.54 -11.00 -2.25
CA GLN A 47 -4.41 -11.05 -3.18
C GLN A 47 -3.74 -9.68 -3.36
N GLN A 48 -4.55 -8.62 -3.43
CA GLN A 48 -4.03 -7.25 -3.49
C GLN A 48 -3.26 -6.89 -2.21
N ARG A 49 -3.78 -7.24 -1.03
CA ARG A 49 -3.05 -7.03 0.24
C ARG A 49 -1.76 -7.84 0.32
N VAL A 50 -1.71 -9.07 -0.20
CA VAL A 50 -0.45 -9.83 -0.32
C VAL A 50 0.55 -9.09 -1.19
N SER A 51 0.12 -8.50 -2.30
CA SER A 51 0.99 -7.71 -3.19
C SER A 51 1.55 -6.48 -2.49
N ILE A 52 0.72 -5.80 -1.70
CA ILE A 52 1.13 -4.67 -0.86
C ILE A 52 2.14 -5.14 0.20
N ALA A 53 1.84 -6.22 0.93
CA ALA A 53 2.75 -6.79 1.93
C ALA A 53 4.12 -7.13 1.34
N ARG A 54 4.17 -7.75 0.16
CA ARG A 54 5.42 -8.04 -0.56
C ARG A 54 6.24 -6.79 -0.88
N ALA A 55 5.59 -5.70 -1.19
CA ALA A 55 6.25 -4.43 -1.47
C ALA A 55 6.75 -3.76 -0.19
N LEU A 56 5.93 -3.74 0.87
CA LEU A 56 6.23 -3.14 2.17
C LEU A 56 7.37 -3.87 2.89
N ALA A 57 7.32 -5.20 2.92
CA ALA A 57 8.30 -6.03 3.62
C ALA A 57 9.72 -5.85 3.08
N LYS A 58 9.90 -5.38 1.85
CA LYS A 58 11.21 -4.99 1.30
C LYS A 58 11.81 -3.74 1.95
N ASN A 59 11.08 -3.06 2.82
CA ASN A 59 11.48 -1.83 3.48
C ASN A 59 11.98 -0.73 2.50
N PRO A 60 11.22 -0.41 1.43
CA PRO A 60 11.70 0.44 0.35
C PRO A 60 11.78 1.91 0.80
N LYS A 61 12.75 2.66 0.24
CA LYS A 61 12.79 4.13 0.37
C LYS A 61 11.71 4.82 -0.47
N LEU A 62 11.32 4.21 -1.58
CA LEU A 62 10.28 4.66 -2.51
C LEU A 62 9.34 3.50 -2.81
N LEU A 63 8.06 3.69 -2.51
CA LEU A 63 6.99 2.76 -2.82
C LEU A 63 6.08 3.36 -3.88
N LEU A 64 5.81 2.59 -4.94
CA LEU A 64 4.88 2.96 -6.01
C LEU A 64 3.64 2.08 -5.90
N CYS A 65 2.48 2.71 -5.78
CA CYS A 65 1.18 2.04 -5.66
C CYS A 65 0.27 2.51 -6.81
N ASP A 66 -0.22 1.56 -7.60
CA ASP A 66 -1.21 1.81 -8.63
C ASP A 66 -2.57 1.29 -8.16
N GLU A 67 -3.53 2.20 -7.99
CA GLU A 67 -4.89 1.94 -7.46
C GLU A 67 -4.90 1.01 -6.23
N PRO A 68 -4.18 1.34 -5.14
CA PRO A 68 -3.99 0.41 -4.01
C PRO A 68 -5.27 0.04 -3.28
N THR A 69 -6.36 0.75 -3.50
CA THR A 69 -7.68 0.51 -2.89
C THR A 69 -8.73 -0.01 -3.87
N GLY A 70 -8.41 -0.15 -5.15
CA GLY A 70 -9.40 -0.41 -6.21
C GLY A 70 -10.19 -1.72 -6.08
N ALA A 71 -9.62 -2.76 -5.46
CA ALA A 71 -10.27 -4.05 -5.23
C ALA A 71 -10.64 -4.28 -3.74
N LEU A 72 -10.57 -3.24 -2.90
CA LEU A 72 -10.80 -3.34 -1.46
C LEU A 72 -12.16 -2.74 -1.08
N ASP A 73 -12.79 -3.31 -0.06
CA ASP A 73 -13.88 -2.64 0.64
C ASP A 73 -13.39 -1.36 1.33
N TYR A 74 -14.34 -0.47 1.68
CA TYR A 74 -14.05 0.83 2.26
C TYR A 74 -13.13 0.77 3.50
N ASN A 75 -13.45 -0.10 4.47
CA ASN A 75 -12.70 -0.17 5.72
C ASN A 75 -11.28 -0.69 5.49
N THR A 76 -11.14 -1.72 4.68
CA THR A 76 -9.84 -2.28 4.31
C THR A 76 -9.03 -1.27 3.50
N GLY A 77 -9.65 -0.59 2.53
CA GLY A 77 -9.00 0.47 1.75
C GLY A 77 -8.48 1.60 2.63
N LYS A 78 -9.28 2.01 3.62
CA LYS A 78 -8.90 3.04 4.60
C LYS A 78 -7.72 2.60 5.47
N ALA A 79 -7.71 1.35 5.93
CA ALA A 79 -6.60 0.79 6.68
C ALA A 79 -5.29 0.76 5.86
N ILE A 80 -5.34 0.35 4.60
CA ILE A 80 -4.18 0.36 3.71
C ILE A 80 -3.67 1.77 3.45
N LEU A 81 -4.53 2.73 3.16
CA LEU A 81 -4.10 4.13 2.99
C LEU A 81 -3.48 4.71 4.26
N LYS A 82 -4.02 4.35 5.43
CA LYS A 82 -3.44 4.75 6.72
C LYS A 82 -2.03 4.18 6.88
N LEU A 83 -1.84 2.90 6.60
CA LEU A 83 -0.53 2.25 6.64
C LEU A 83 0.48 2.95 5.70
N LEU A 84 0.07 3.27 4.47
CA LEU A 84 0.91 4.01 3.52
C LEU A 84 1.26 5.42 4.02
N GLN A 85 0.30 6.11 4.67
CA GLN A 85 0.52 7.42 5.27
C GLN A 85 1.50 7.34 6.45
N ASP A 86 1.40 6.31 7.30
CA ASP A 86 2.29 6.10 8.44
C ASP A 86 3.73 5.80 7.98
N MET A 87 3.91 5.03 6.91
CA MET A 87 5.22 4.84 6.30
C MET A 87 5.90 6.16 5.91
N CYS A 88 5.14 7.13 5.40
CA CYS A 88 5.69 8.44 5.08
C CYS A 88 6.05 9.22 6.34
N ARG A 89 5.16 9.24 7.34
CA ARG A 89 5.27 10.12 8.52
C ARG A 89 6.22 9.59 9.58
N GLU A 90 6.16 8.30 9.86
CA GLU A 90 6.89 7.67 10.96
C GLU A 90 8.23 7.10 10.49
N HIS A 91 8.30 6.59 9.27
CA HIS A 91 9.49 5.94 8.73
C HIS A 91 10.23 6.77 7.67
N GLY A 92 9.76 7.98 7.35
CA GLY A 92 10.40 8.88 6.38
C GLY A 92 10.49 8.30 4.96
N ARG A 93 9.56 7.41 4.59
CA ARG A 93 9.52 6.80 3.27
C ARG A 93 8.76 7.67 2.28
N THR A 94 9.08 7.54 1.00
CA THR A 94 8.31 8.19 -0.06
C THR A 94 7.32 7.19 -0.65
N VAL A 95 6.03 7.54 -0.63
CA VAL A 95 4.97 6.75 -1.25
C VAL A 95 4.34 7.56 -2.38
N VAL A 96 4.27 6.98 -3.56
CA VAL A 96 3.57 7.54 -4.71
C VAL A 96 2.33 6.69 -4.98
N VAL A 97 1.16 7.30 -4.87
CA VAL A 97 -0.11 6.65 -5.16
C VAL A 97 -0.65 7.19 -6.47
N ILE A 98 -0.88 6.30 -7.44
CA ILE A 98 -1.60 6.59 -8.66
C ILE A 98 -3.05 6.20 -8.42
N THR A 99 -3.98 7.12 -8.64
CA THR A 99 -5.41 6.86 -8.44
C THR A 99 -6.27 7.84 -9.22
N HIS A 100 -7.45 7.40 -9.60
CA HIS A 100 -8.51 8.26 -10.12
C HIS A 100 -9.46 8.76 -9.01
N ASN A 101 -9.32 8.27 -7.77
CA ASN A 101 -10.13 8.72 -6.63
C ASN A 101 -9.59 10.05 -6.08
N SER A 102 -10.24 11.15 -6.44
CA SER A 102 -9.85 12.48 -5.99
C SER A 102 -10.11 12.73 -4.50
N ALA A 103 -10.97 11.93 -3.85
CA ALA A 103 -11.32 12.10 -2.45
C ALA A 103 -10.13 11.83 -1.50
N ILE A 104 -9.14 11.05 -1.93
CA ILE A 104 -7.93 10.80 -1.12
C ILE A 104 -6.86 11.89 -1.27
N THR A 105 -6.99 12.81 -2.24
CA THR A 105 -5.97 13.85 -2.49
C THR A 105 -5.68 14.76 -1.30
N PRO A 106 -6.63 15.08 -0.39
CA PRO A 106 -6.32 15.89 0.80
C PRO A 106 -5.28 15.27 1.73
N THR A 107 -5.05 13.96 1.68
CA THR A 107 -4.10 13.25 2.53
C THR A 107 -2.65 13.27 2.02
N ALA A 108 -2.45 13.68 0.77
CA ALA A 108 -1.14 13.71 0.13
C ALA A 108 -0.39 15.03 0.40
N ASP A 109 0.94 14.95 0.57
CA ASP A 109 1.82 16.11 0.68
C ASP A 109 1.96 16.85 -0.67
N ARG A 110 1.85 16.11 -1.76
CA ARG A 110 1.94 16.64 -3.13
C ARG A 110 0.96 15.94 -4.05
N ILE A 111 0.26 16.75 -4.83
CA ILE A 111 -0.70 16.27 -5.83
C ILE A 111 -0.17 16.63 -7.20
N ILE A 112 -0.07 15.65 -8.08
CA ILE A 112 0.34 15.82 -9.48
C ILE A 112 -0.82 15.35 -10.35
N ARG A 113 -1.38 16.23 -11.15
CA ARG A 113 -2.45 15.90 -12.12
C ARG A 113 -1.85 15.69 -13.49
N ILE A 114 -2.20 14.57 -14.10
CA ILE A 114 -1.77 14.23 -15.46
C ILE A 114 -2.98 14.29 -16.39
N LYS A 115 -2.83 14.98 -17.51
CA LYS A 115 -3.83 15.04 -18.57
C LYS A 115 -3.13 14.90 -19.93
N ASN A 116 -3.62 13.98 -20.77
CA ASN A 116 -3.05 13.72 -22.10
C ASN A 116 -1.53 13.45 -22.07
N GLY A 117 -1.06 12.64 -21.11
CA GLY A 117 0.34 12.27 -20.96
C GLY A 117 1.27 13.40 -20.47
N ARG A 118 0.73 14.53 -20.02
CA ARG A 118 1.49 15.69 -19.52
C ARG A 118 1.03 16.09 -18.12
N VAL A 119 1.95 16.61 -17.31
CA VAL A 119 1.61 17.24 -16.03
C VAL A 119 0.79 18.50 -16.33
N SER A 120 -0.46 18.51 -15.89
CA SER A 120 -1.37 19.66 -16.02
C SER A 120 -1.39 20.56 -14.79
N GLU A 121 -1.12 19.99 -13.62
CA GLU A 121 -1.09 20.70 -12.36
C GLU A 121 -0.14 20.01 -11.38
N MET A 122 0.56 20.81 -10.57
CA MET A 122 1.31 20.33 -9.40
C MET A 122 0.99 21.23 -8.21
N LYS A 123 0.46 20.64 -7.15
CA LYS A 123 0.11 21.35 -5.92
C LYS A 123 0.80 20.74 -4.73
N ARG A 124 1.42 21.56 -3.89
CA ARG A 124 1.93 21.15 -2.57
C ARG A 124 0.85 21.38 -1.52
N ASN A 125 0.62 20.39 -0.67
CA ASN A 125 -0.28 20.48 0.47
C ASN A 125 0.59 20.63 1.74
N LEU A 126 0.43 21.76 2.43
CA LEU A 126 1.23 22.05 3.62
C LEU A 126 0.66 21.42 4.89
N ASN A 127 -0.62 21.05 4.85
CA ASN A 127 -1.32 20.43 5.98
C ASN A 127 -2.11 19.20 5.48
N PRO A 128 -1.43 18.07 5.18
CA PRO A 128 -2.12 16.87 4.74
C PRO A 128 -3.05 16.33 5.82
N ALA A 129 -4.28 16.05 5.43
CA ALA A 129 -5.28 15.47 6.31
C ALA A 129 -4.89 14.03 6.74
N SER A 130 -5.38 13.60 7.88
CA SER A 130 -5.33 12.18 8.24
C SER A 130 -6.26 11.40 7.31
N VAL A 131 -5.81 10.22 6.87
CA VAL A 131 -6.67 9.27 6.15
C VAL A 131 -7.94 8.96 6.92
N MET A 132 -7.87 8.96 8.26
CA MET A 132 -9.03 8.66 9.11
C MET A 132 -10.11 9.75 9.07
N SER A 133 -9.77 10.97 8.68
CA SER A 133 -10.69 12.13 8.64
C SER A 133 -11.36 12.34 7.28
N ILE A 134 -11.03 11.56 6.25
CA ILE A 134 -11.65 11.66 4.93
C ILE A 134 -12.65 10.54 4.68
N GLU A 135 -13.61 10.79 3.81
CA GLU A 135 -14.57 9.82 3.28
C GLU A 135 -14.50 9.81 1.74
N TRP A 136 -14.73 8.65 1.10
CA TRP A 136 -14.76 8.48 -0.36
C TRP A 136 -15.72 7.39 -0.81
#